data_a8d739559e1f3ce9ca342477554f6f83
#
_entry.id   a8d739559e1f3ce9ca342477554f6f83
#
_cell.length_a   1.000
_cell.length_b   1.000
_cell.length_c   1.000
_cell.angle_alpha   90.00
_cell.angle_beta   90.00
_cell.angle_gamma   90.00
#
_symmetry.space_group_name_H-M   'P 1'
#
loop_
_entity.id
_entity.type
_entity.pdbx_description
1 polymer ?
#
loop_
_entity_poly.entity_id
_entity_poly.type
_entity_poly.pdbx_seq_one_letter_code
_entity_poly.pdbx_strand_id
1 'polypeptide(L)'
;MSSYSVPTMRSISTYLLALLALVFLLPTSCKPDSDVEEATLELSPSTLNFTKDGGEQVVTITTNRENWSAFSPQEDAWVKLKEEGSTLRVSVPANPRSEERTTSVIVNAGGVQRRIAIRQSAGEASLTLEQAVTFGLEGGSHLITFAEASADAKAELAVPTDWLSISAASAKGFTLIAQANATKLRRTAKVNVIRGNSIQEIEVVQEGLPSTLLPLLEFPADLYQVIRYEQGRGHILLESVNGGEDEPSVYRFLTKDKTVPFIQYTFNVPLSPGFMSAETLFFGFNPKEDVPALEAYLKDHGFTLSKSTDQMAVYTSATIPVSLQTYYFSDGVKLEFTYQPQQPQAYKTFTTLPMTRMTAYMGNRELNKAGKKRAEIRKDEEALGSEYFDVGDPSADVYQVKKSFDGEDVRAYLFVVANPDKGIAEDDPYIDVCVGVNAFFPITMGYWQDKITGKHYLTNEVRSFFAGVGYPYLGKLKNGDYAFYNKERLQVYVLRAVDDGATQVLQVQSIYAKVKSANASLASQLDYRASVKQRREDLRRLSKLVADVYYDKD
;
A
#
# COMPACT_ATOMS: atom_id res chain seq x y z
N MET A 1 37.64 16.45 20.27
CA MET A 1 36.96 17.55 20.96
C MET A 1 36.62 18.60 19.91
N SER A 2 35.39 18.59 19.43
CA SER A 2 34.80 19.71 18.69
C SER A 2 33.29 19.60 18.87
N SER A 3 32.75 20.58 19.57
CA SER A 3 31.38 20.72 19.99
C SER A 3 30.52 21.22 18.82
N TYR A 4 29.50 20.48 18.41
CA TYR A 4 28.41 20.98 17.57
C TYR A 4 27.27 21.51 18.44
N SER A 5 27.06 22.82 18.37
CA SER A 5 25.94 23.52 18.99
C SER A 5 24.68 23.36 18.13
N VAL A 6 23.58 22.95 18.78
CA VAL A 6 22.22 22.91 18.22
C VAL A 6 21.65 24.33 18.22
N PRO A 7 21.08 24.85 17.12
CA PRO A 7 20.37 26.12 17.14
C PRO A 7 18.95 25.92 17.66
N THR A 8 18.62 26.72 18.68
CA THR A 8 17.33 26.81 19.34
C THR A 8 16.22 27.33 18.42
N MET A 9 15.08 26.62 18.42
CA MET A 9 13.80 27.07 17.89
C MET A 9 13.31 28.35 18.60
N ARG A 10 13.46 29.52 17.96
CA ARG A 10 12.71 30.73 18.26
C ARG A 10 12.46 31.50 16.95
N SER A 11 11.26 31.38 16.41
CA SER A 11 10.53 32.43 15.65
C SER A 11 9.46 31.84 14.70
N ILE A 12 8.42 31.22 15.23
CA ILE A 12 7.18 30.97 14.47
C ILE A 12 5.96 31.69 15.10
N SER A 13 6.14 32.29 16.26
CA SER A 13 5.02 32.91 16.98
C SER A 13 4.68 34.34 16.54
N THR A 14 5.48 35.01 15.71
CA THR A 14 5.28 36.43 15.38
C THR A 14 4.52 36.66 14.07
N TYR A 15 4.39 35.65 13.21
CA TYR A 15 3.64 35.80 11.95
C TYR A 15 2.17 35.36 12.03
N LEU A 16 1.78 34.65 13.08
CA LEU A 16 0.39 34.24 13.25
C LEU A 16 -0.49 35.34 13.87
N LEU A 17 0.09 36.30 14.56
CA LEU A 17 -0.63 37.43 15.15
C LEU A 17 -0.85 38.61 14.17
N ALA A 18 -0.07 38.68 13.09
CA ALA A 18 -0.25 39.71 12.07
C ALA A 18 -1.35 39.37 11.03
N LEU A 19 -1.72 38.12 10.88
CA LEU A 19 -2.79 37.68 9.94
C LEU A 19 -4.19 37.80 10.54
N LEU A 20 -4.32 37.87 11.86
CA LEU A 20 -5.62 38.03 12.54
C LEU A 20 -6.09 39.49 12.67
N ALA A 21 -5.25 40.46 12.38
CA ALA A 21 -5.57 41.88 12.52
C ALA A 21 -6.06 42.57 11.22
N LEU A 22 -6.11 41.85 10.09
CA LEU A 22 -6.49 42.44 8.79
C LEU A 22 -7.90 42.05 8.29
N VAL A 23 -8.72 41.43 9.12
CA VAL A 23 -10.10 41.07 8.74
C VAL A 23 -11.18 41.97 9.37
N PHE A 24 -10.78 43.00 10.13
CA PHE A 24 -11.73 43.88 10.83
C PHE A 24 -11.79 45.30 10.28
N LEU A 25 -11.86 45.52 8.97
CA LEU A 25 -12.23 46.83 8.44
C LEU A 25 -12.90 46.72 7.07
N LEU A 26 -14.15 46.24 7.05
CA LEU A 26 -15.12 46.62 6.02
C LEU A 26 -16.45 46.97 6.69
N PRO A 27 -16.90 48.22 6.64
CA PRO A 27 -18.25 48.56 7.06
C PRO A 27 -19.20 48.24 5.92
N THR A 28 -19.87 47.09 5.96
CA THR A 28 -21.10 46.90 5.20
C THR A 28 -22.28 47.28 6.06
N SER A 29 -22.74 48.50 5.87
CA SER A 29 -24.06 48.93 6.27
C SER A 29 -25.10 48.17 5.44
N CYS A 30 -25.68 47.13 6.01
CA CYS A 30 -27.01 46.66 5.65
C CYS A 30 -27.87 46.85 6.88
N LYS A 31 -28.85 47.72 6.78
CA LYS A 31 -29.96 47.79 7.71
C LYS A 31 -30.75 46.49 7.56
N PRO A 32 -31.01 45.71 8.62
CA PRO A 32 -32.06 44.75 8.60
C PRO A 32 -33.35 45.47 8.96
N ASP A 33 -34.25 45.57 7.99
CA ASP A 33 -35.66 45.71 8.25
C ASP A 33 -36.22 44.36 8.70
N SER A 34 -36.89 44.37 9.79
CA SER A 34 -37.69 43.40 10.51
C SER A 34 -37.04 42.87 11.80
N ASP A 35 -37.64 43.21 12.91
CA ASP A 35 -37.51 42.64 14.25
C ASP A 35 -37.87 41.11 14.21
N VAL A 36 -36.99 40.31 13.65
CA VAL A 36 -37.07 38.84 13.87
C VAL A 36 -36.34 38.59 15.16
N GLU A 37 -37.05 38.54 16.25
CA GLU A 37 -36.54 38.15 17.55
C GLU A 37 -35.75 36.82 17.39
N GLU A 38 -34.48 36.82 17.77
CA GLU A 38 -33.59 35.64 17.66
C GLU A 38 -34.22 34.48 18.46
N ALA A 39 -34.19 33.28 17.89
CA ALA A 39 -34.75 32.10 18.55
C ALA A 39 -33.94 31.76 19.80
N THR A 40 -34.61 31.62 20.91
CA THR A 40 -34.01 31.18 22.18
C THR A 40 -34.47 29.77 22.52
N LEU A 41 -33.61 28.97 23.12
CA LEU A 41 -33.93 27.64 23.60
C LEU A 41 -33.07 27.29 24.81
N GLU A 42 -33.71 27.04 25.95
CA GLU A 42 -33.10 26.57 27.18
C GLU A 42 -33.75 25.25 27.63
N LEU A 43 -32.97 24.37 28.21
CA LEU A 43 -33.39 23.07 28.69
C LEU A 43 -33.03 22.91 30.17
N SER A 44 -33.98 22.55 30.99
CA SER A 44 -33.77 22.32 32.42
C SER A 44 -34.49 21.06 32.90
N PRO A 45 -33.77 20.04 33.35
CA PRO A 45 -32.32 19.86 33.31
C PRO A 45 -31.82 19.47 31.88
N SER A 46 -30.53 19.71 31.59
CA SER A 46 -29.90 19.30 30.33
C SER A 46 -29.24 17.92 30.41
N THR A 47 -29.28 17.27 31.59
CA THR A 47 -28.75 15.91 31.81
C THR A 47 -29.78 15.13 32.64
N LEU A 48 -30.09 13.92 32.19
CA LEU A 48 -30.98 12.99 32.88
C LEU A 48 -30.17 11.76 33.31
N ASN A 49 -30.23 11.46 34.59
CA ASN A 49 -29.60 10.27 35.17
C ASN A 49 -30.69 9.33 35.67
N PHE A 50 -30.74 8.13 35.08
CA PHE A 50 -31.67 7.09 35.48
C PHE A 50 -30.95 6.00 36.28
N THR A 51 -31.62 5.45 37.24
CA THR A 51 -31.18 4.22 37.91
C THR A 51 -31.29 3.02 36.93
N LYS A 52 -30.76 1.88 37.35
CA LYS A 52 -30.91 0.61 36.62
C LYS A 52 -32.36 0.25 36.27
N ASP A 53 -33.26 0.60 37.14
CA ASP A 53 -34.68 0.24 37.00
C ASP A 53 -35.44 1.11 35.98
N GLY A 54 -34.79 2.16 35.47
CA GLY A 54 -35.40 3.10 34.55
C GLY A 54 -36.31 4.08 35.21
N GLY A 55 -37.41 4.41 34.54
CA GLY A 55 -38.41 5.34 35.02
C GLY A 55 -38.66 6.48 34.05
N GLU A 56 -39.19 7.58 34.61
CA GLU A 56 -39.59 8.74 33.83
C GLU A 56 -39.05 10.02 34.45
N GLN A 57 -38.54 10.93 33.62
CA GLN A 57 -38.08 12.26 34.03
C GLN A 57 -38.58 13.31 33.05
N VAL A 58 -38.72 14.54 33.52
CA VAL A 58 -39.29 15.66 32.74
C VAL A 58 -38.22 16.73 32.56
N VAL A 59 -38.11 17.26 31.35
CA VAL A 59 -37.28 18.41 31.02
C VAL A 59 -38.19 19.58 30.66
N THR A 60 -37.98 20.72 31.28
CA THR A 60 -38.65 21.96 30.93
C THR A 60 -37.97 22.60 29.73
N ILE A 61 -38.77 22.96 28.73
CA ILE A 61 -38.35 23.62 27.50
C ILE A 61 -38.77 25.09 27.58
N THR A 62 -37.82 25.98 27.59
CA THR A 62 -38.08 27.42 27.54
C THR A 62 -37.60 27.96 26.19
N THR A 63 -38.56 28.46 25.41
CA THR A 63 -38.27 29.03 24.07
C THR A 63 -39.24 30.17 23.77
N ASN A 64 -38.80 31.10 22.93
CA ASN A 64 -39.67 32.17 22.38
C ASN A 64 -40.34 31.74 21.06
N ARG A 65 -40.35 30.43 20.75
CA ARG A 65 -41.02 29.88 19.56
C ARG A 65 -42.27 29.11 19.95
N GLU A 66 -43.27 29.19 19.11
CA GLU A 66 -44.56 28.50 19.35
C GLU A 66 -44.40 26.97 19.29
N ASN A 67 -43.49 26.48 18.46
CA ASN A 67 -43.28 25.05 18.24
C ASN A 67 -41.82 24.66 18.49
N TRP A 68 -41.64 23.51 19.09
CA TRP A 68 -40.38 22.83 19.25
C TRP A 68 -40.58 21.34 19.01
N SER A 69 -39.50 20.61 18.76
CA SER A 69 -39.49 19.15 18.56
C SER A 69 -38.29 18.51 19.24
N ALA A 70 -38.43 17.23 19.61
CA ALA A 70 -37.38 16.46 20.21
C ALA A 70 -37.21 15.12 19.50
N PHE A 71 -35.94 14.71 19.24
CA PHE A 71 -35.65 13.43 18.64
C PHE A 71 -34.31 12.87 19.16
N SER A 72 -34.17 11.55 19.13
CA SER A 72 -32.90 10.88 19.37
C SER A 72 -32.17 10.72 18.04
N PRO A 73 -30.93 11.20 17.91
CA PRO A 73 -30.13 11.00 16.68
C PRO A 73 -29.66 9.57 16.47
N GLN A 74 -29.76 8.74 17.51
CA GLN A 74 -29.50 7.30 17.44
C GLN A 74 -30.85 6.59 17.47
N GLU A 75 -31.01 5.52 16.69
CA GLU A 75 -32.20 4.65 16.73
C GLU A 75 -32.18 3.81 18.02
N ASP A 76 -32.05 4.47 19.15
CA ASP A 76 -32.06 3.84 20.46
C ASP A 76 -33.52 3.57 20.89
N ALA A 77 -34.02 2.40 20.57
CA ALA A 77 -35.38 1.94 20.90
C ALA A 77 -35.68 1.93 22.40
N TRP A 78 -34.71 2.16 23.28
CA TRP A 78 -34.90 2.15 24.74
C TRP A 78 -35.31 3.50 25.35
N VAL A 79 -35.24 4.62 24.57
CA VAL A 79 -35.68 5.93 25.02
C VAL A 79 -37.00 6.28 24.33
N LYS A 80 -38.03 6.58 25.12
CA LYS A 80 -39.33 7.06 24.61
C LYS A 80 -39.50 8.53 24.97
N LEU A 81 -39.91 9.32 24.01
CA LEU A 81 -40.11 10.75 24.11
C LEU A 81 -41.59 11.06 23.98
N LYS A 82 -42.10 12.00 24.81
CA LYS A 82 -43.44 12.55 24.71
C LYS A 82 -43.37 14.05 24.95
N GLU A 83 -43.78 14.82 23.98
CA GLU A 83 -43.85 16.28 24.04
C GLU A 83 -45.17 16.69 24.69
N GLU A 84 -45.15 17.54 25.73
CA GLU A 84 -46.32 17.98 26.47
C GLU A 84 -46.20 19.49 26.80
N GLY A 85 -46.75 20.33 25.92
CA GLY A 85 -46.68 21.79 26.07
C GLY A 85 -45.25 22.31 26.11
N SER A 86 -44.83 22.86 27.25
CA SER A 86 -43.48 23.34 27.50
C SER A 86 -42.58 22.31 28.19
N THR A 87 -42.95 21.03 28.16
CA THR A 87 -42.16 19.97 28.80
C THR A 87 -41.95 18.78 27.88
N LEU A 88 -40.78 18.17 27.97
CA LEU A 88 -40.43 16.90 27.33
C LEU A 88 -40.37 15.82 28.42
N ARG A 89 -41.22 14.83 28.29
CA ARG A 89 -41.23 13.64 29.14
C ARG A 89 -40.35 12.57 28.49
N VAL A 90 -39.34 12.11 29.22
CA VAL A 90 -38.39 11.09 28.78
C VAL A 90 -38.56 9.85 29.65
N SER A 91 -38.95 8.74 29.04
CA SER A 91 -39.13 7.45 29.72
C SER A 91 -38.12 6.44 29.24
N VAL A 92 -37.50 5.71 30.16
CA VAL A 92 -36.57 4.64 29.87
C VAL A 92 -36.96 3.37 30.65
N PRO A 93 -36.95 2.16 30.03
CA PRO A 93 -37.18 0.90 30.73
C PRO A 93 -35.97 0.53 31.59
N ALA A 94 -36.10 -0.48 32.43
CA ALA A 94 -34.95 -1.05 33.16
C ALA A 94 -33.79 -1.40 32.22
N ASN A 95 -32.57 -1.16 32.66
CA ASN A 95 -31.36 -1.54 31.91
C ASN A 95 -31.09 -3.04 32.11
N PRO A 96 -31.27 -3.89 31.09
CA PRO A 96 -31.03 -5.33 31.24
C PRO A 96 -29.53 -5.70 31.18
N ARG A 97 -28.65 -4.73 30.89
CA ARG A 97 -27.21 -4.97 30.72
C ARG A 97 -26.43 -4.61 31.96
N SER A 98 -25.33 -5.31 32.19
CA SER A 98 -24.39 -5.05 33.30
C SER A 98 -23.53 -3.79 33.09
N GLU A 99 -23.74 -3.05 32.02
CA GLU A 99 -22.99 -1.83 31.68
C GLU A 99 -23.91 -0.61 31.73
N GLU A 100 -23.33 0.53 32.08
CA GLU A 100 -23.98 1.83 31.92
C GLU A 100 -24.29 2.06 30.43
N ARG A 101 -25.48 2.57 30.13
CA ARG A 101 -25.80 2.99 28.76
C ARG A 101 -26.08 4.48 28.70
N THR A 102 -25.64 5.08 27.62
CA THR A 102 -25.77 6.52 27.40
C THR A 102 -26.34 6.80 26.04
N THR A 103 -27.11 7.85 25.92
CA THR A 103 -27.59 8.40 24.65
C THR A 103 -27.83 9.90 24.79
N SER A 104 -28.39 10.51 23.78
CA SER A 104 -28.79 11.91 23.83
C SER A 104 -30.05 12.17 23.04
N VAL A 105 -30.75 13.21 23.44
CA VAL A 105 -31.91 13.77 22.73
C VAL A 105 -31.56 15.17 22.27
N ILE A 106 -31.89 15.49 21.04
CA ILE A 106 -31.77 16.83 20.49
C ILE A 106 -33.12 17.48 20.50
N VAL A 107 -33.21 18.67 21.08
CA VAL A 107 -34.38 19.54 21.04
C VAL A 107 -34.11 20.68 20.08
N ASN A 108 -35.05 20.97 19.19
CA ASN A 108 -34.96 22.05 18.20
C ASN A 108 -36.16 23.00 18.34
N ALA A 109 -35.87 24.30 18.38
CA ALA A 109 -36.87 25.36 18.35
C ALA A 109 -36.39 26.51 17.46
N GLY A 110 -37.09 26.78 16.36
CA GLY A 110 -36.72 27.87 15.45
C GLY A 110 -35.33 27.82 14.88
N GLY A 111 -34.78 26.60 14.68
CA GLY A 111 -33.39 26.37 14.16
C GLY A 111 -32.31 26.32 15.25
N VAL A 112 -32.61 26.74 16.49
CA VAL A 112 -31.69 26.57 17.63
C VAL A 112 -31.81 25.14 18.15
N GLN A 113 -30.69 24.46 18.31
CA GLN A 113 -30.62 23.11 18.83
C GLN A 113 -29.93 23.06 20.19
N ARG A 114 -30.44 22.24 21.09
CA ARG A 114 -29.84 21.93 22.39
C ARG A 114 -29.92 20.43 22.63
N ARG A 115 -28.97 19.91 23.42
CA ARG A 115 -28.81 18.48 23.69
C ARG A 115 -29.15 18.17 25.15
N ILE A 116 -29.95 17.13 25.36
CA ILE A 116 -30.12 16.49 26.66
C ILE A 116 -29.26 15.23 26.67
N ALA A 117 -28.33 15.13 27.62
CA ALA A 117 -27.59 13.91 27.83
C ALA A 117 -28.39 12.94 28.72
N ILE A 118 -28.47 11.69 28.33
CA ILE A 118 -29.18 10.65 29.07
C ILE A 118 -28.15 9.59 29.47
N ARG A 119 -28.13 9.26 30.77
CA ARG A 119 -27.33 8.19 31.34
C ARG A 119 -28.23 7.26 32.16
N GLN A 120 -28.01 5.95 32.03
CA GLN A 120 -28.69 4.98 32.87
C GLN A 120 -27.67 4.02 33.45
N SER A 121 -27.68 3.87 34.78
CA SER A 121 -26.78 2.98 35.50
C SER A 121 -26.89 1.54 34.98
N ALA A 122 -25.80 0.80 35.11
CA ALA A 122 -25.75 -0.63 34.85
C ALA A 122 -26.82 -1.39 35.65
N GLY A 123 -27.34 -2.46 35.09
CA GLY A 123 -28.17 -3.43 35.80
C GLY A 123 -27.45 -4.13 36.93
N GLU A 124 -28.08 -5.08 37.61
CA GLU A 124 -27.48 -5.74 38.76
C GLU A 124 -26.25 -6.55 38.42
N ALA A 125 -25.32 -6.46 39.36
CA ALA A 125 -24.02 -7.15 39.47
C ALA A 125 -23.43 -7.76 38.17
N SER A 126 -22.39 -7.09 37.68
CA SER A 126 -21.49 -7.58 36.66
C SER A 126 -21.07 -9.03 36.97
N LEU A 127 -21.54 -9.97 36.16
CA LEU A 127 -20.86 -11.25 36.04
C LEU A 127 -19.50 -10.93 35.43
N THR A 128 -18.41 -11.03 36.16
CA THR A 128 -17.08 -10.88 35.57
C THR A 128 -16.83 -12.12 34.72
N LEU A 129 -17.16 -12.04 33.41
CA LEU A 129 -16.99 -13.12 32.44
C LEU A 129 -15.97 -12.71 31.40
N GLU A 130 -15.42 -13.69 30.74
CA GLU A 130 -14.67 -13.47 29.51
C GLU A 130 -15.58 -12.80 28.48
N GLN A 131 -15.07 -11.76 27.79
CA GLN A 131 -15.86 -11.05 26.78
C GLN A 131 -15.86 -11.78 25.43
N ALA A 132 -14.81 -12.59 25.18
CA ALA A 132 -14.68 -13.34 23.94
C ALA A 132 -14.01 -14.70 24.20
N VAL A 133 -14.45 -15.70 23.45
CA VAL A 133 -13.87 -17.06 23.43
C VAL A 133 -13.54 -17.44 22.00
N THR A 134 -12.31 -17.92 21.77
CA THR A 134 -11.88 -18.34 20.44
C THR A 134 -11.61 -19.86 20.41
N PHE A 135 -12.23 -20.56 19.47
CA PHE A 135 -11.95 -21.94 19.14
C PHE A 135 -11.10 -22.03 17.87
N GLY A 136 -10.20 -22.98 17.80
CA GLY A 136 -9.51 -23.35 16.58
C GLY A 136 -10.41 -24.12 15.61
N LEU A 137 -9.86 -24.49 14.45
CA LEU A 137 -10.54 -25.25 13.39
C LEU A 137 -11.17 -26.56 13.91
N GLU A 138 -10.46 -27.28 14.80
CA GLU A 138 -10.90 -28.57 15.32
C GLU A 138 -12.04 -28.47 16.34
N GLY A 139 -12.41 -27.26 16.76
CA GLY A 139 -13.40 -27.05 17.81
C GLY A 139 -12.88 -27.43 19.18
N GLY A 140 -13.74 -27.99 20.00
CA GLY A 140 -13.39 -28.39 21.37
C GLY A 140 -14.35 -27.86 22.42
N SER A 141 -13.90 -27.80 23.67
CA SER A 141 -14.69 -27.31 24.80
C SER A 141 -13.96 -26.22 25.57
N HIS A 142 -14.69 -25.21 26.02
CA HIS A 142 -14.19 -24.11 26.83
C HIS A 142 -15.12 -23.86 28.05
N LEU A 143 -14.57 -23.89 29.26
CA LEU A 143 -15.32 -23.71 30.48
C LEU A 143 -15.42 -22.22 30.85
N ILE A 144 -16.61 -21.67 30.87
CA ILE A 144 -16.92 -20.35 31.44
C ILE A 144 -17.24 -20.53 32.92
N THR A 145 -16.46 -19.87 33.77
CA THR A 145 -16.67 -19.90 35.23
C THR A 145 -17.25 -18.60 35.73
N PHE A 146 -18.20 -18.69 36.65
CA PHE A 146 -18.70 -17.52 37.38
C PHE A 146 -17.79 -17.18 38.53
N ALA A 147 -17.42 -15.91 38.67
CA ALA A 147 -16.60 -15.44 39.79
C ALA A 147 -17.29 -15.68 41.15
N GLU A 148 -18.62 -15.60 41.19
CA GLU A 148 -19.45 -15.95 42.34
C GLU A 148 -20.50 -16.98 41.91
N ALA A 149 -20.79 -17.96 42.77
CA ALA A 149 -21.78 -18.96 42.48
C ALA A 149 -23.17 -18.32 42.26
N SER A 150 -23.82 -18.65 41.17
CA SER A 150 -25.11 -18.08 40.76
C SER A 150 -26.06 -19.20 40.30
N ALA A 151 -26.95 -19.61 41.21
CA ALA A 151 -27.92 -20.68 40.92
C ALA A 151 -29.01 -20.27 39.90
N ASP A 152 -29.21 -18.99 39.69
CA ASP A 152 -30.20 -18.40 38.80
C ASP A 152 -29.63 -17.98 37.41
N ALA A 153 -28.33 -18.18 37.21
CA ALA A 153 -27.72 -17.86 35.93
C ALA A 153 -28.14 -18.84 34.83
N LYS A 154 -28.49 -18.30 33.66
CA LYS A 154 -28.81 -19.04 32.44
C LYS A 154 -27.86 -18.61 31.33
N ALA A 155 -27.48 -19.54 30.48
CA ALA A 155 -26.70 -19.26 29.27
C ALA A 155 -27.47 -19.80 28.07
N GLU A 156 -27.59 -18.98 27.04
CA GLU A 156 -28.27 -19.34 25.79
C GLU A 156 -27.59 -18.69 24.58
N LEU A 157 -27.71 -19.32 23.43
CA LEU A 157 -27.26 -18.74 22.18
C LEU A 157 -28.19 -17.57 21.81
N ALA A 158 -27.62 -16.40 21.48
CA ALA A 158 -28.40 -15.24 21.00
C ALA A 158 -29.14 -15.58 19.69
N VAL A 159 -28.51 -16.40 18.83
CA VAL A 159 -29.08 -17.02 17.63
C VAL A 159 -28.66 -18.49 17.60
N PRO A 160 -29.60 -19.45 17.44
CA PRO A 160 -29.25 -20.85 17.31
C PRO A 160 -28.27 -21.12 16.18
N THR A 161 -27.29 -21.95 16.42
CA THR A 161 -26.29 -22.40 15.43
C THR A 161 -26.08 -23.91 15.54
N ASP A 162 -25.67 -24.55 14.45
CA ASP A 162 -25.43 -25.99 14.41
C ASP A 162 -24.06 -26.40 14.97
N TRP A 163 -23.16 -25.45 15.12
CA TRP A 163 -21.75 -25.72 15.43
C TRP A 163 -21.35 -25.43 16.87
N LEU A 164 -22.11 -24.64 17.60
CA LEU A 164 -21.86 -24.25 18.98
C LEU A 164 -23.01 -24.71 19.85
N SER A 165 -22.71 -25.40 20.91
CA SER A 165 -23.67 -25.82 21.94
C SER A 165 -23.19 -25.38 23.33
N ILE A 166 -24.13 -25.28 24.24
CA ILE A 166 -23.91 -24.89 25.62
C ILE A 166 -24.32 -26.05 26.51
N SER A 167 -23.46 -26.52 27.41
CA SER A 167 -23.85 -27.46 28.46
C SER A 167 -24.86 -26.82 29.42
N ALA A 168 -25.59 -27.62 30.15
CA ALA A 168 -26.48 -27.11 31.19
C ALA A 168 -25.70 -26.20 32.16
N ALA A 169 -26.18 -24.97 32.35
CA ALA A 169 -25.58 -24.05 33.29
C ALA A 169 -25.72 -24.56 34.71
N SER A 170 -24.68 -24.42 35.51
CA SER A 170 -24.64 -24.71 36.94
C SER A 170 -24.39 -23.44 37.75
N ALA A 171 -24.51 -23.49 39.06
CA ALA A 171 -24.15 -22.36 39.90
C ALA A 171 -22.70 -21.88 39.77
N LYS A 172 -21.80 -22.69 39.16
CA LYS A 172 -20.36 -22.38 38.99
C LYS A 172 -19.98 -21.98 37.59
N GLY A 173 -20.85 -22.19 36.58
CA GLY A 173 -20.54 -21.88 35.18
C GLY A 173 -21.19 -22.85 34.22
N PHE A 174 -20.75 -22.81 32.97
CA PHE A 174 -21.20 -23.65 31.87
C PHE A 174 -20.05 -23.91 30.90
N THR A 175 -20.19 -24.90 30.04
CA THR A 175 -19.17 -25.22 29.02
C THR A 175 -19.70 -24.89 27.62
N LEU A 176 -18.93 -24.14 26.86
CA LEU A 176 -19.12 -23.97 25.43
C LEU A 176 -18.48 -25.15 24.71
N ILE A 177 -19.19 -25.75 23.75
CA ILE A 177 -18.72 -26.90 22.98
C ILE A 177 -18.88 -26.56 21.50
N ALA A 178 -17.77 -26.37 20.81
CA ALA A 178 -17.72 -26.11 19.38
C ALA A 178 -17.37 -27.40 18.62
N GLN A 179 -18.13 -27.70 17.57
CA GLN A 179 -17.82 -28.77 16.64
C GLN A 179 -16.67 -28.37 15.72
N ALA A 180 -15.95 -29.34 15.12
CA ALA A 180 -14.95 -29.08 14.10
C ALA A 180 -15.54 -28.26 12.94
N ASN A 181 -14.78 -27.32 12.44
CA ASN A 181 -15.22 -26.42 11.37
C ASN A 181 -14.88 -26.98 9.99
N ALA A 182 -15.71 -27.90 9.52
CA ALA A 182 -15.52 -28.54 8.21
C ALA A 182 -15.53 -27.54 7.04
N THR A 183 -16.17 -26.37 7.21
CA THR A 183 -16.23 -25.36 6.15
C THR A 183 -14.94 -24.54 6.01
N LYS A 184 -14.06 -24.60 7.01
CA LYS A 184 -12.84 -23.76 7.11
C LYS A 184 -13.08 -22.26 6.99
N LEU A 185 -14.33 -21.82 7.05
CA LEU A 185 -14.71 -20.41 7.12
C LEU A 185 -14.75 -19.94 8.57
N ARG A 186 -14.17 -18.78 8.87
CA ARG A 186 -14.33 -18.15 10.19
C ARG A 186 -15.81 -17.91 10.46
N ARG A 187 -16.27 -18.31 11.65
CA ARG A 187 -17.66 -18.17 12.05
C ARG A 187 -17.76 -17.62 13.48
N THR A 188 -18.84 -16.90 13.75
CA THR A 188 -19.06 -16.25 15.03
C THR A 188 -20.44 -16.58 15.57
N ALA A 189 -20.57 -16.60 16.88
CA ALA A 189 -21.83 -16.69 17.59
C ALA A 189 -21.77 -15.82 18.84
N LYS A 190 -22.95 -15.53 19.41
CA LYS A 190 -23.06 -14.78 20.65
C LYS A 190 -23.79 -15.61 21.66
N VAL A 191 -23.28 -15.61 22.88
CA VAL A 191 -23.87 -16.27 24.02
C VAL A 191 -24.32 -15.22 25.04
N ASN A 192 -25.60 -15.20 25.35
CA ASN A 192 -26.19 -14.38 26.38
C ASN A 192 -26.13 -15.12 27.71
N VAL A 193 -25.48 -14.54 28.70
CA VAL A 193 -25.51 -15.00 30.08
C VAL A 193 -26.46 -14.09 30.85
N ILE A 194 -27.54 -14.65 31.34
CA ILE A 194 -28.65 -13.95 31.97
C ILE A 194 -28.64 -14.23 33.46
N ARG A 195 -28.67 -13.20 34.29
CA ARG A 195 -28.83 -13.28 35.73
C ARG A 195 -29.82 -12.21 36.21
N GLY A 196 -30.97 -12.62 36.65
CA GLY A 196 -32.07 -11.66 36.94
C GLY A 196 -32.38 -10.80 35.72
N ASN A 197 -32.24 -9.47 35.84
CA ASN A 197 -32.45 -8.51 34.77
C ASN A 197 -31.15 -8.15 34.02
N SER A 198 -30.03 -8.72 34.40
CA SER A 198 -28.73 -8.43 33.80
C SER A 198 -28.43 -9.44 32.69
N ILE A 199 -27.96 -8.95 31.54
CA ILE A 199 -27.51 -9.76 30.41
C ILE A 199 -26.09 -9.35 30.07
N GLN A 200 -25.18 -10.32 30.07
CA GLN A 200 -23.84 -10.16 29.54
C GLN A 200 -23.68 -11.02 28.30
N GLU A 201 -23.13 -10.43 27.24
CA GLU A 201 -22.87 -11.12 25.98
C GLU A 201 -21.42 -11.58 25.92
N ILE A 202 -21.20 -12.82 25.50
CA ILE A 202 -19.87 -13.40 25.19
C ILE A 202 -19.83 -13.59 23.68
N GLU A 203 -18.84 -13.02 23.02
CA GLU A 203 -18.57 -13.30 21.63
C GLU A 203 -17.82 -14.64 21.51
N VAL A 204 -18.32 -15.54 20.70
CA VAL A 204 -17.66 -16.82 20.41
C VAL A 204 -17.23 -16.84 18.95
N VAL A 205 -15.94 -16.97 18.75
CA VAL A 205 -15.31 -17.05 17.43
C VAL A 205 -14.81 -18.45 17.22
N GLN A 206 -15.05 -19.03 16.07
CA GLN A 206 -14.31 -20.21 15.64
C GLN A 206 -13.52 -19.90 14.38
N GLU A 207 -12.21 -20.09 14.49
CA GLU A 207 -11.31 -19.88 13.35
C GLU A 207 -11.59 -20.89 12.24
N GLY A 208 -11.36 -20.42 11.01
CA GLY A 208 -11.44 -21.25 9.83
C GLY A 208 -10.07 -21.84 9.48
N LEU A 209 -9.30 -21.08 8.71
CA LEU A 209 -7.93 -21.46 8.38
C LEU A 209 -6.97 -21.08 9.51
N PRO A 210 -5.85 -21.81 9.69
CA PRO A 210 -4.92 -21.53 10.77
C PRO A 210 -4.20 -20.19 10.59
N SER A 211 -4.04 -19.45 11.69
CA SER A 211 -3.32 -18.16 11.68
C SER A 211 -1.84 -18.31 11.28
N THR A 212 -1.28 -19.50 11.42
CA THR A 212 0.07 -19.87 10.98
C THR A 212 0.22 -19.84 9.45
N LEU A 213 -0.89 -19.82 8.70
CA LEU A 213 -0.89 -19.72 7.24
C LEU A 213 -0.31 -18.39 6.74
N LEU A 214 -0.44 -17.32 7.53
CA LEU A 214 0.10 -16.00 7.19
C LEU A 214 1.44 -15.76 7.89
N PRO A 215 2.48 -15.35 7.14
CA PRO A 215 3.73 -14.86 7.71
C PRO A 215 3.54 -13.48 8.36
N LEU A 216 4.61 -12.87 8.86
CA LEU A 216 4.59 -11.46 9.21
C LEU A 216 4.21 -10.61 7.99
N LEU A 217 3.15 -9.81 8.11
CA LEU A 217 2.65 -8.93 7.03
C LEU A 217 3.04 -7.46 7.21
N GLU A 218 3.86 -7.15 8.19
CA GLU A 218 4.45 -5.81 8.36
C GLU A 218 5.62 -5.63 7.40
N PHE A 219 5.64 -4.54 6.65
CA PHE A 219 6.69 -4.22 5.70
C PHE A 219 7.10 -2.75 5.83
N PRO A 220 8.42 -2.46 5.80
CA PRO A 220 9.51 -3.43 5.82
C PRO A 220 9.67 -4.08 7.20
N ALA A 221 10.12 -5.33 7.26
CA ALA A 221 10.47 -6.01 8.49
C ALA A 221 11.83 -6.69 8.34
N ASP A 222 12.78 -6.32 9.19
CA ASP A 222 14.11 -6.91 9.24
C ASP A 222 14.11 -8.31 9.90
N LEU A 223 15.25 -8.97 9.86
CA LEU A 223 15.40 -10.32 10.41
C LEU A 223 15.06 -10.39 11.90
N TYR A 224 15.41 -9.37 12.70
CA TYR A 224 15.13 -9.39 14.14
C TYR A 224 13.63 -9.24 14.43
N GLN A 225 12.94 -8.44 13.64
CA GLN A 225 11.48 -8.30 13.72
C GLN A 225 10.79 -9.61 13.35
N VAL A 226 11.22 -10.28 12.29
CA VAL A 226 10.72 -11.60 11.89
C VAL A 226 10.97 -12.64 12.99
N ILE A 227 12.20 -12.74 13.51
CA ILE A 227 12.52 -13.68 14.59
C ILE A 227 11.65 -13.44 15.83
N ARG A 228 11.50 -12.19 16.23
CA ARG A 228 10.68 -11.82 17.41
C ARG A 228 9.21 -12.19 17.20
N TYR A 229 8.67 -11.91 16.02
CA TYR A 229 7.30 -12.21 15.67
C TYR A 229 7.04 -13.73 15.70
N GLU A 230 7.89 -14.50 15.03
CA GLU A 230 7.71 -15.95 14.94
C GLU A 230 7.94 -16.64 16.30
N GLN A 231 8.92 -16.20 17.09
CA GLN A 231 9.13 -16.69 18.44
C GLN A 231 7.97 -16.31 19.38
N GLY A 232 7.37 -15.12 19.21
CA GLY A 232 6.18 -14.71 19.95
C GLY A 232 4.98 -15.63 19.70
N ARG A 233 4.90 -16.22 18.50
CA ARG A 233 3.91 -17.27 18.13
C ARG A 233 4.31 -18.66 18.64
N GLY A 234 5.48 -18.79 19.26
CA GLY A 234 6.04 -20.05 19.76
C GLY A 234 6.65 -20.92 18.64
N HIS A 235 7.01 -20.32 17.51
CA HIS A 235 7.72 -20.99 16.44
C HIS A 235 9.24 -21.02 16.71
N ILE A 236 9.93 -21.99 16.15
CA ILE A 236 11.36 -22.23 16.39
C ILE A 236 12.10 -22.05 15.07
N LEU A 237 13.17 -21.25 15.06
CA LEU A 237 14.07 -21.16 13.92
C LEU A 237 14.74 -22.52 13.69
N LEU A 238 14.36 -23.18 12.61
CA LEU A 238 14.83 -24.52 12.25
C LEU A 238 16.13 -24.48 11.44
N GLU A 239 16.18 -23.57 10.48
CA GLU A 239 17.27 -23.50 9.49
C GLU A 239 17.54 -22.05 9.11
N SER A 240 18.81 -21.72 8.96
CA SER A 240 19.25 -20.47 8.35
C SER A 240 20.33 -20.77 7.31
N VAL A 241 20.09 -20.36 6.07
CA VAL A 241 21.07 -20.41 5.00
C VAL A 241 21.45 -18.96 4.68
N ASN A 242 22.66 -18.58 5.05
CA ASN A 242 23.19 -17.29 4.67
C ASN A 242 23.73 -17.40 3.25
N GLY A 243 23.12 -16.67 2.32
CA GLY A 243 23.63 -16.53 0.97
C GLY A 243 25.00 -15.84 0.92
N GLY A 244 25.70 -15.99 -0.19
CA GLY A 244 26.90 -15.22 -0.50
C GLY A 244 26.55 -13.75 -0.85
N GLU A 245 27.51 -13.01 -1.39
CA GLU A 245 27.30 -11.60 -1.79
C GLU A 245 26.16 -11.45 -2.81
N ASP A 246 25.94 -12.45 -3.66
CA ASP A 246 24.92 -12.43 -4.73
C ASP A 246 23.76 -13.42 -4.50
N GLU A 247 23.72 -14.12 -3.37
CA GLU A 247 22.71 -15.13 -3.08
C GLU A 247 21.82 -14.71 -1.91
N PRO A 248 20.49 -14.93 -2.00
CA PRO A 248 19.57 -14.58 -0.93
C PRO A 248 19.80 -15.44 0.32
N SER A 249 19.53 -14.85 1.48
CA SER A 249 19.51 -15.56 2.76
C SER A 249 18.12 -16.06 3.07
N VAL A 250 18.02 -17.30 3.53
CA VAL A 250 16.75 -17.97 3.81
C VAL A 250 16.68 -18.36 5.29
N TYR A 251 15.55 -18.07 5.91
CA TYR A 251 15.26 -18.41 7.31
C TYR A 251 13.94 -19.17 7.40
N ARG A 252 13.98 -20.38 7.95
CA ARG A 252 12.84 -21.26 8.07
C ARG A 252 12.48 -21.50 9.54
N PHE A 253 11.21 -21.26 9.89
CA PHE A 253 10.67 -21.46 11.22
C PHE A 253 9.74 -22.68 11.24
N LEU A 254 9.99 -23.59 12.18
CA LEU A 254 9.09 -24.70 12.50
C LEU A 254 7.91 -24.15 13.31
N THR A 255 6.70 -24.42 12.89
CA THR A 255 5.48 -24.05 13.61
C THR A 255 5.03 -25.17 14.57
N LYS A 256 4.05 -24.88 15.41
CA LYS A 256 3.35 -25.90 16.21
C LYS A 256 2.18 -26.53 15.45
N ASP A 257 1.81 -25.96 14.31
CA ASP A 257 0.70 -26.41 13.50
C ASP A 257 1.17 -27.49 12.50
N LYS A 258 0.66 -28.68 12.65
CA LYS A 258 1.03 -29.81 11.76
C LYS A 258 0.56 -29.62 10.32
N THR A 259 -0.47 -28.81 10.12
CA THR A 259 -1.01 -28.51 8.78
C THR A 259 -0.21 -27.42 8.07
N VAL A 260 0.46 -26.52 8.82
CA VAL A 260 1.40 -25.52 8.32
C VAL A 260 2.74 -25.70 9.03
N PRO A 261 3.52 -26.73 8.69
CA PRO A 261 4.66 -27.14 9.53
C PRO A 261 5.80 -26.12 9.56
N PHE A 262 5.91 -25.26 8.57
CA PHE A 262 6.95 -24.22 8.54
C PHE A 262 6.53 -22.97 7.79
N ILE A 263 7.18 -21.86 8.14
CA ILE A 263 7.13 -20.59 7.45
C ILE A 263 8.56 -20.23 7.05
N GLN A 264 8.77 -19.84 5.80
CA GLN A 264 10.08 -19.48 5.26
C GLN A 264 10.10 -18.01 4.87
N TYR A 265 11.17 -17.31 5.21
CA TYR A 265 11.45 -15.93 4.81
C TYR A 265 12.74 -15.87 4.00
N THR A 266 12.74 -15.05 2.96
CA THR A 266 13.90 -14.85 2.08
C THR A 266 14.30 -13.37 2.08
N PHE A 267 15.56 -13.10 2.39
CA PHE A 267 16.16 -11.78 2.39
C PHE A 267 17.16 -11.65 1.25
N ASN A 268 17.30 -10.46 0.67
CA ASN A 268 18.29 -10.21 -0.37
C ASN A 268 19.72 -10.42 0.15
N VAL A 269 19.98 -9.89 1.34
CA VAL A 269 21.21 -10.08 2.12
C VAL A 269 20.87 -10.20 3.60
N PRO A 270 21.72 -10.78 4.45
CA PRO A 270 21.39 -11.01 5.88
C PRO A 270 20.96 -9.78 6.66
N LEU A 271 21.53 -8.61 6.35
CA LEU A 271 21.21 -7.32 7.01
C LEU A 271 20.27 -6.45 6.19
N SER A 272 19.51 -7.03 5.26
CA SER A 272 18.48 -6.29 4.51
C SER A 272 17.47 -5.66 5.47
N PRO A 273 17.01 -4.42 5.24
CA PRO A 273 16.01 -3.77 6.06
C PRO A 273 14.63 -4.43 5.99
N GLY A 274 14.46 -5.43 5.13
CA GLY A 274 13.24 -6.21 5.03
C GLY A 274 13.42 -7.48 4.21
N PHE A 275 12.53 -8.46 4.42
CA PHE A 275 12.51 -9.66 3.59
C PHE A 275 11.87 -9.39 2.23
N MET A 276 12.33 -10.14 1.21
CA MET A 276 11.82 -10.04 -0.16
C MET A 276 10.60 -10.92 -0.40
N SER A 277 10.57 -12.08 0.24
CA SER A 277 9.43 -13.01 0.14
C SER A 277 9.28 -13.83 1.39
N ALA A 278 8.05 -14.32 1.59
CA ALA A 278 7.75 -15.33 2.57
C ALA A 278 6.89 -16.42 1.94
N GLU A 279 7.05 -17.66 2.41
CA GLU A 279 6.31 -18.81 1.91
C GLU A 279 5.72 -19.62 3.06
N THR A 280 4.50 -20.08 2.85
CA THR A 280 3.84 -21.07 3.72
C THR A 280 3.27 -22.20 2.88
N LEU A 281 3.23 -23.38 3.46
CA LEU A 281 2.64 -24.56 2.83
C LEU A 281 1.60 -25.14 3.78
N PHE A 282 0.37 -25.24 3.32
CA PHE A 282 -0.75 -25.77 4.09
C PHE A 282 -1.15 -27.14 3.54
N PHE A 283 -1.00 -28.17 4.36
CA PHE A 283 -1.41 -29.54 4.07
C PHE A 283 -2.85 -29.81 4.48
N GLY A 284 -3.50 -30.78 3.80
CA GLY A 284 -4.90 -31.10 4.04
C GLY A 284 -5.87 -30.10 3.44
N PHE A 285 -5.41 -29.26 2.51
CA PHE A 285 -6.24 -28.34 1.74
C PHE A 285 -6.74 -29.03 0.47
N ASN A 286 -8.05 -29.09 0.29
CA ASN A 286 -8.67 -29.59 -0.94
C ASN A 286 -9.09 -28.42 -1.84
N PRO A 287 -8.39 -28.16 -2.96
CA PRO A 287 -8.72 -26.99 -3.81
C PRO A 287 -10.16 -26.96 -4.31
N LYS A 288 -10.80 -28.10 -4.48
CA LYS A 288 -12.18 -28.17 -4.97
C LYS A 288 -13.22 -27.68 -3.95
N GLU A 289 -12.90 -27.75 -2.68
CA GLU A 289 -13.82 -27.46 -1.58
C GLU A 289 -13.38 -26.24 -0.78
N ASP A 290 -12.07 -26.04 -0.58
CA ASP A 290 -11.53 -25.11 0.38
C ASP A 290 -11.16 -23.73 -0.20
N VAL A 291 -11.11 -23.56 -1.54
CA VAL A 291 -10.78 -22.27 -2.18
C VAL A 291 -11.68 -21.14 -1.70
N PRO A 292 -13.02 -21.30 -1.56
CA PRO A 292 -13.85 -20.22 -1.04
C PRO A 292 -13.50 -19.78 0.39
N ALA A 293 -13.07 -20.72 1.25
CA ALA A 293 -12.62 -20.43 2.60
C ALA A 293 -11.30 -19.66 2.60
N LEU A 294 -10.35 -20.06 1.73
CA LEU A 294 -9.08 -19.35 1.56
C LEU A 294 -9.29 -17.93 1.03
N GLU A 295 -10.16 -17.74 0.05
CA GLU A 295 -10.48 -16.42 -0.49
C GLU A 295 -11.10 -15.51 0.58
N ALA A 296 -12.04 -16.02 1.37
CA ALA A 296 -12.65 -15.28 2.47
C ALA A 296 -11.60 -14.90 3.52
N TYR A 297 -10.76 -15.88 3.94
CA TYR A 297 -9.67 -15.65 4.89
C TYR A 297 -8.68 -14.58 4.40
N LEU A 298 -8.23 -14.67 3.15
CA LEU A 298 -7.31 -13.70 2.58
C LEU A 298 -7.95 -12.31 2.45
N LYS A 299 -9.23 -12.25 2.12
CA LYS A 299 -9.98 -10.99 2.07
C LYS A 299 -10.06 -10.32 3.44
N ASP A 300 -10.33 -11.07 4.50
CA ASP A 300 -10.37 -10.56 5.88
C ASP A 300 -8.99 -10.01 6.33
N HIS A 301 -7.90 -10.51 5.72
CA HIS A 301 -6.54 -10.03 5.95
C HIS A 301 -6.06 -8.99 4.93
N GLY A 302 -6.98 -8.36 4.18
CA GLY A 302 -6.69 -7.22 3.31
C GLY A 302 -6.17 -7.58 1.92
N PHE A 303 -6.37 -8.84 1.47
CA PHE A 303 -6.02 -9.27 0.12
C PHE A 303 -7.24 -9.33 -0.79
N THR A 304 -7.08 -8.91 -2.03
CA THR A 304 -8.12 -8.94 -3.07
C THR A 304 -7.67 -9.82 -4.22
N LEU A 305 -8.51 -10.74 -4.66
CA LEU A 305 -8.26 -11.58 -5.82
C LEU A 305 -8.12 -10.72 -7.08
N SER A 306 -7.00 -10.89 -7.79
CA SER A 306 -6.69 -10.19 -9.05
C SER A 306 -6.86 -11.11 -10.25
N LYS A 307 -6.44 -12.38 -10.14
CA LYS A 307 -6.49 -13.37 -11.21
C LYS A 307 -6.52 -14.76 -10.63
N SER A 308 -7.25 -15.69 -11.24
CA SER A 308 -7.26 -17.10 -10.86
C SER A 308 -7.30 -18.04 -12.07
N THR A 309 -6.80 -19.25 -11.85
CA THR A 309 -6.90 -20.43 -12.70
C THR A 309 -7.12 -21.64 -11.80
N ASP A 310 -7.33 -22.82 -12.35
CA ASP A 310 -7.50 -24.06 -11.57
C ASP A 310 -6.25 -24.45 -10.76
N GLN A 311 -5.06 -23.93 -11.12
CA GLN A 311 -3.79 -24.30 -10.50
C GLN A 311 -3.21 -23.20 -9.61
N MET A 312 -3.63 -21.95 -9.78
CA MET A 312 -3.08 -20.82 -9.02
C MET A 312 -4.03 -19.63 -8.98
N ALA A 313 -3.87 -18.81 -7.96
CA ALA A 313 -4.49 -17.50 -7.92
C ALA A 313 -3.46 -16.42 -7.50
N VAL A 314 -3.73 -15.18 -7.90
CA VAL A 314 -2.92 -14.00 -7.57
C VAL A 314 -3.79 -13.00 -6.83
N TYR A 315 -3.30 -12.55 -5.69
CA TYR A 315 -3.96 -11.55 -4.85
C TYR A 315 -3.05 -10.34 -4.67
N THR A 316 -3.67 -9.21 -4.50
CA THR A 316 -3.01 -7.93 -4.21
C THR A 316 -3.60 -7.31 -2.96
N SER A 317 -2.85 -6.44 -2.29
CA SER A 317 -3.35 -5.64 -1.17
C SER A 317 -3.14 -4.16 -1.46
N ALA A 318 -4.07 -3.32 -1.01
CA ALA A 318 -3.94 -1.87 -1.10
C ALA A 318 -3.06 -1.28 0.02
N THR A 319 -2.90 -2.01 1.12
CA THR A 319 -2.21 -1.55 2.34
C THR A 319 -0.90 -2.27 2.60
N ILE A 320 -0.76 -3.52 2.14
CA ILE A 320 0.43 -4.35 2.33
C ILE A 320 1.19 -4.41 1.00
N PRO A 321 2.47 -4.01 0.95
CA PRO A 321 3.23 -3.95 -0.30
C PRO A 321 3.71 -5.34 -0.74
N VAL A 322 2.78 -6.28 -0.91
CA VAL A 322 3.07 -7.64 -1.40
C VAL A 322 2.11 -8.05 -2.50
N SER A 323 2.58 -8.92 -3.39
CA SER A 323 1.77 -9.77 -4.24
C SER A 323 1.75 -11.15 -3.63
N LEU A 324 0.58 -11.70 -3.42
CA LEU A 324 0.41 -13.06 -2.94
C LEU A 324 0.03 -13.95 -4.12
N GLN A 325 0.77 -15.04 -4.30
CA GLN A 325 0.43 -16.11 -5.23
C GLN A 325 0.12 -17.38 -4.46
N THR A 326 -0.97 -18.04 -4.80
CA THR A 326 -1.33 -19.34 -4.26
C THR A 326 -1.16 -20.40 -5.34
N TYR A 327 -0.56 -21.53 -4.98
CA TYR A 327 -0.38 -22.67 -5.88
C TYR A 327 -1.09 -23.87 -5.28
N TYR A 328 -2.03 -24.45 -6.02
CA TYR A 328 -2.87 -25.54 -5.57
C TYR A 328 -2.28 -26.89 -5.95
N PHE A 329 -2.25 -27.82 -4.99
CA PHE A 329 -1.83 -29.21 -5.14
C PHE A 329 -3.02 -30.12 -4.84
N SER A 330 -2.84 -31.43 -4.99
CA SER A 330 -3.91 -32.42 -4.73
C SER A 330 -4.39 -32.41 -3.28
N ASP A 331 -3.52 -32.10 -2.33
CA ASP A 331 -3.73 -32.19 -0.88
C ASP A 331 -3.14 -31.01 -0.11
N GLY A 332 -2.93 -29.89 -0.79
CA GLY A 332 -2.31 -28.73 -0.16
C GLY A 332 -2.38 -27.46 -1.00
N VAL A 333 -1.98 -26.36 -0.38
CA VAL A 333 -1.78 -25.07 -1.04
C VAL A 333 -0.49 -24.43 -0.53
N LYS A 334 0.34 -23.92 -1.46
CA LYS A 334 1.46 -23.03 -1.15
C LYS A 334 1.00 -21.59 -1.31
N LEU A 335 1.31 -20.77 -0.32
CA LEU A 335 1.17 -19.32 -0.38
C LEU A 335 2.56 -18.71 -0.49
N GLU A 336 2.75 -17.84 -1.48
CA GLU A 336 4.00 -17.13 -1.72
C GLU A 336 3.73 -15.62 -1.72
N PHE A 337 4.26 -14.95 -0.70
CA PHE A 337 4.16 -13.51 -0.49
C PHE A 337 5.43 -12.85 -1.01
N THR A 338 5.32 -12.10 -2.10
CA THR A 338 6.47 -11.41 -2.71
C THR A 338 6.35 -9.91 -2.52
N TYR A 339 7.36 -9.31 -1.91
CA TYR A 339 7.44 -7.87 -1.72
C TYR A 339 7.32 -7.11 -3.05
N GLN A 340 6.48 -6.10 -3.04
CA GLN A 340 6.28 -5.20 -4.18
C GLN A 340 6.85 -3.82 -3.82
N PRO A 341 8.02 -3.47 -4.38
CA PRO A 341 8.64 -2.19 -4.11
C PRO A 341 7.71 -1.02 -4.40
N GLN A 342 7.59 -0.12 -3.44
CA GLN A 342 6.79 1.10 -3.55
C GLN A 342 7.71 2.31 -3.51
N GLN A 343 7.48 3.24 -4.43
CA GLN A 343 8.25 4.47 -4.49
C GLN A 343 8.02 5.30 -3.22
N PRO A 344 9.08 5.63 -2.45
CA PRO A 344 8.92 6.21 -1.12
C PRO A 344 8.55 7.70 -1.13
N GLN A 345 8.85 8.40 -2.24
CA GLN A 345 8.63 9.84 -2.40
C GLN A 345 8.50 10.21 -3.86
N ALA A 346 8.05 11.43 -4.14
CA ALA A 346 8.08 11.98 -5.48
C ALA A 346 9.52 12.32 -5.91
N TYR A 347 9.83 12.10 -7.17
CA TYR A 347 11.13 12.37 -7.78
C TYR A 347 11.00 13.44 -8.86
N LYS A 348 12.08 14.21 -9.04
CA LYS A 348 12.18 15.10 -10.20
C LYS A 348 12.28 14.25 -11.47
N THR A 349 11.69 14.74 -12.56
CA THR A 349 11.80 14.13 -13.87
C THR A 349 11.96 15.21 -14.93
N PHE A 350 11.92 14.81 -16.19
CA PHE A 350 12.01 15.72 -17.33
C PHE A 350 10.82 16.69 -17.37
N THR A 351 11.07 17.94 -17.73
CA THR A 351 10.04 18.95 -18.00
C THR A 351 9.73 19.05 -19.48
N THR A 352 10.68 18.67 -20.33
CA THR A 352 10.55 18.59 -21.79
C THR A 352 11.03 17.22 -22.26
N LEU A 353 10.57 16.77 -23.44
CA LEU A 353 11.01 15.48 -24.01
C LEU A 353 12.54 15.51 -24.18
N PRO A 354 13.28 14.62 -23.48
CA PRO A 354 14.73 14.65 -23.52
C PRO A 354 15.26 14.34 -24.92
N MET A 355 16.44 14.88 -25.22
CA MET A 355 17.18 14.62 -26.47
C MET A 355 16.45 15.03 -27.75
N THR A 356 15.42 15.88 -27.70
CA THR A 356 14.65 16.30 -28.90
C THR A 356 15.57 16.86 -29.99
N ARG A 357 16.59 17.63 -29.61
CA ARG A 357 17.58 18.17 -30.55
C ARG A 357 18.47 17.07 -31.12
N MET A 358 18.93 16.13 -30.32
CA MET A 358 19.76 15.00 -30.76
C MET A 358 18.96 14.05 -31.64
N THR A 359 17.70 13.77 -31.29
CA THR A 359 16.84 12.87 -32.08
C THR A 359 16.50 13.46 -33.46
N ALA A 360 16.56 14.77 -33.61
CA ALA A 360 16.43 15.41 -34.92
C ALA A 360 17.58 15.08 -35.88
N TYR A 361 18.71 14.62 -35.36
CA TYR A 361 19.86 14.18 -36.18
C TYR A 361 19.72 12.75 -36.70
N MET A 362 18.82 11.94 -36.08
CA MET A 362 18.69 10.53 -36.44
C MET A 362 18.04 10.32 -37.82
N GLY A 363 18.67 9.46 -38.60
CA GLY A 363 18.12 8.84 -39.80
C GLY A 363 17.73 7.38 -39.56
N ASN A 364 17.07 6.80 -40.52
CA ASN A 364 16.74 5.38 -40.53
C ASN A 364 16.54 4.87 -41.94
N ARG A 365 17.31 3.86 -42.35
CA ARG A 365 17.28 3.29 -43.70
C ARG A 365 15.93 2.65 -44.04
N GLU A 366 15.38 1.85 -43.14
CA GLU A 366 14.13 1.13 -43.37
C GLU A 366 12.91 2.06 -43.45
N LEU A 367 13.02 3.23 -42.81
CA LEU A 367 11.98 4.26 -42.84
C LEU A 367 12.23 5.31 -43.93
N ASN A 368 13.30 5.15 -44.72
CA ASN A 368 13.76 6.12 -45.69
C ASN A 368 13.88 7.54 -45.11
N LYS A 369 14.38 7.63 -43.88
CA LYS A 369 14.56 8.89 -43.16
C LYS A 369 16.00 9.33 -43.20
N ALA A 370 16.26 10.47 -43.81
CA ALA A 370 17.57 11.09 -43.81
C ALA A 370 17.99 11.46 -42.35
N GLY A 371 19.28 11.36 -42.06
CA GLY A 371 19.89 11.79 -40.79
C GLY A 371 21.16 12.58 -41.06
N LYS A 372 21.68 13.24 -40.03
CA LYS A 372 22.97 13.93 -40.11
C LYS A 372 24.13 12.92 -40.20
N LYS A 373 25.13 13.29 -40.97
CA LYS A 373 26.40 12.57 -41.02
C LYS A 373 27.25 12.91 -39.80
N ARG A 374 28.16 11.99 -39.42
CA ARG A 374 29.08 12.15 -38.33
C ARG A 374 29.85 13.48 -38.33
N ALA A 375 30.39 13.85 -39.50
CA ALA A 375 31.14 15.10 -39.67
C ALA A 375 30.31 16.36 -39.35
N GLU A 376 29.02 16.35 -39.68
CA GLU A 376 28.13 17.45 -39.37
C GLU A 376 27.85 17.55 -37.85
N ILE A 377 27.70 16.39 -37.21
CA ILE A 377 27.47 16.32 -35.74
C ILE A 377 28.72 16.75 -34.98
N ARG A 378 29.91 16.30 -35.43
CA ARG A 378 31.20 16.72 -34.84
C ARG A 378 31.34 18.25 -34.88
N LYS A 379 31.00 18.86 -36.01
CA LYS A 379 31.02 20.32 -36.16
C LYS A 379 30.04 21.01 -35.21
N ASP A 380 28.84 20.44 -35.06
CA ASP A 380 27.84 21.01 -34.13
C ASP A 380 28.31 20.91 -32.67
N GLU A 381 28.89 19.78 -32.27
CA GLU A 381 29.40 19.57 -30.90
C GLU A 381 30.63 20.44 -30.61
N GLU A 382 31.52 20.61 -31.59
CA GLU A 382 32.65 21.54 -31.50
C GLU A 382 32.16 22.99 -31.27
N ALA A 383 31.14 23.43 -32.03
CA ALA A 383 30.53 24.73 -31.87
C ALA A 383 29.86 24.93 -30.50
N LEU A 384 29.44 23.86 -29.84
CA LEU A 384 28.92 23.85 -28.47
C LEU A 384 30.02 23.82 -27.41
N GLY A 385 31.29 23.65 -27.83
CA GLY A 385 32.44 23.51 -26.95
C GLY A 385 32.47 22.16 -26.21
N SER A 386 31.75 21.14 -26.71
CA SER A 386 31.77 19.79 -26.17
C SER A 386 33.13 19.14 -26.39
N GLU A 387 33.55 18.32 -25.45
CA GLU A 387 34.84 17.61 -25.50
C GLU A 387 34.60 16.18 -26.01
N TYR A 388 35.31 15.82 -27.08
CA TYR A 388 35.21 14.48 -27.68
C TYR A 388 36.03 13.48 -26.89
N PHE A 389 35.46 12.28 -26.66
CA PHE A 389 36.15 11.14 -26.10
C PHE A 389 36.14 9.96 -27.08
N ASP A 390 37.32 9.45 -27.36
CA ASP A 390 37.46 8.23 -28.13
C ASP A 390 37.21 7.02 -27.22
N VAL A 391 36.07 6.35 -27.45
CA VAL A 391 35.68 5.14 -26.70
C VAL A 391 36.18 3.86 -27.39
N GLY A 392 36.92 3.97 -28.49
CA GLY A 392 37.43 2.84 -29.27
C GLY A 392 36.34 2.07 -30.03
N ASP A 393 35.13 2.62 -30.15
CA ASP A 393 34.02 2.07 -30.93
C ASP A 393 33.84 2.90 -32.21
N PRO A 394 34.14 2.35 -33.41
CA PRO A 394 34.01 3.08 -34.67
C PRO A 394 32.55 3.47 -34.97
N SER A 395 31.58 2.89 -34.30
CA SER A 395 30.16 3.22 -34.48
C SER A 395 29.63 4.30 -33.56
N ALA A 396 30.44 4.84 -32.66
CA ALA A 396 30.00 5.80 -31.65
C ALA A 396 30.93 7.02 -31.53
N ASP A 397 30.38 8.19 -31.39
CA ASP A 397 31.04 9.39 -30.90
C ASP A 397 30.45 9.79 -29.56
N VAL A 398 31.33 10.06 -28.58
CA VAL A 398 30.94 10.43 -27.21
C VAL A 398 31.52 11.78 -26.85
N TYR A 399 30.71 12.60 -26.18
CA TYR A 399 31.05 13.97 -25.83
C TYR A 399 30.73 14.28 -24.38
N GLN A 400 31.67 14.82 -23.65
CA GLN A 400 31.39 15.52 -22.41
C GLN A 400 30.79 16.90 -22.74
N VAL A 401 29.71 17.22 -22.07
CA VAL A 401 28.86 18.37 -22.40
C VAL A 401 29.28 19.57 -21.59
N LYS A 402 29.70 20.66 -22.24
CA LYS A 402 29.86 21.98 -21.59
C LYS A 402 28.55 22.78 -21.58
N LYS A 403 27.70 22.56 -22.58
CA LYS A 403 26.40 23.20 -22.72
C LYS A 403 25.32 22.12 -22.89
N SER A 404 24.65 21.82 -21.81
CA SER A 404 23.53 20.88 -21.80
C SER A 404 22.30 21.43 -22.54
N PHE A 405 21.50 20.56 -23.11
CA PHE A 405 20.20 20.88 -23.69
C PHE A 405 19.06 20.62 -22.70
N ASP A 406 19.11 19.48 -22.00
CA ASP A 406 18.05 18.96 -21.16
C ASP A 406 18.53 18.56 -19.75
N GLY A 407 19.78 18.93 -19.40
CA GLY A 407 20.42 18.56 -18.13
C GLY A 407 21.32 17.33 -18.21
N GLU A 408 21.64 16.87 -19.44
CA GLU A 408 22.60 15.80 -19.67
C GLU A 408 24.05 16.27 -19.47
N ASP A 409 24.88 15.39 -18.94
CA ASP A 409 26.33 15.63 -18.75
C ASP A 409 27.18 14.99 -19.87
N VAL A 410 26.67 13.96 -20.50
CA VAL A 410 27.32 13.23 -21.59
C VAL A 410 26.31 12.98 -22.72
N ARG A 411 26.73 13.18 -23.95
CA ARG A 411 26.01 12.82 -25.17
C ARG A 411 26.79 11.80 -25.99
N ALA A 412 26.07 10.84 -26.56
CA ALA A 412 26.65 9.89 -27.49
C ALA A 412 25.76 9.72 -28.73
N TYR A 413 26.41 9.62 -29.88
CA TYR A 413 25.78 9.45 -31.19
C TYR A 413 26.23 8.12 -31.78
N LEU A 414 25.29 7.35 -32.29
CA LEU A 414 25.54 6.05 -32.90
C LEU A 414 25.38 6.15 -34.40
N PHE A 415 26.37 5.66 -35.14
CA PHE A 415 26.46 5.78 -36.59
C PHE A 415 26.43 4.41 -37.26
N VAL A 416 25.97 4.41 -38.51
CA VAL A 416 26.11 3.26 -39.40
C VAL A 416 27.56 3.14 -39.80
N VAL A 417 28.15 1.95 -39.60
CA VAL A 417 29.49 1.58 -40.07
C VAL A 417 29.41 0.43 -41.05
N ALA A 418 30.36 0.32 -41.95
CA ALA A 418 30.46 -0.79 -42.89
C ALA A 418 30.48 -2.12 -42.13
N ASN A 419 29.65 -3.06 -42.52
CA ASN A 419 29.56 -4.39 -41.96
C ASN A 419 29.12 -5.38 -43.02
N PRO A 420 30.07 -6.01 -43.71
CA PRO A 420 29.79 -6.97 -44.80
C PRO A 420 28.91 -8.14 -44.35
N ASP A 421 29.07 -8.62 -43.11
CA ASP A 421 28.26 -9.69 -42.54
C ASP A 421 26.77 -9.32 -42.39
N LYS A 422 26.48 -8.03 -42.35
CA LYS A 422 25.11 -7.46 -42.30
C LYS A 422 24.69 -6.85 -43.64
N GLY A 423 25.47 -7.03 -44.70
CA GLY A 423 25.16 -6.47 -46.03
C GLY A 423 25.28 -4.95 -46.11
N ILE A 424 26.11 -4.34 -45.23
CA ILE A 424 26.38 -2.89 -45.24
C ILE A 424 27.75 -2.71 -45.90
N ALA A 425 27.76 -2.30 -47.16
CA ALA A 425 28.96 -2.03 -47.94
C ALA A 425 29.61 -0.70 -47.49
N GLU A 426 30.92 -0.53 -47.81
CA GLU A 426 31.66 0.70 -47.47
C GLU A 426 31.12 1.94 -48.20
N ASP A 427 30.55 1.74 -49.38
CA ASP A 427 29.94 2.79 -50.21
C ASP A 427 28.42 3.00 -49.94
N ASP A 428 27.86 2.34 -48.93
CA ASP A 428 26.43 2.51 -48.58
C ASP A 428 26.17 3.98 -48.22
N PRO A 429 25.14 4.61 -48.82
CA PRO A 429 24.84 6.02 -48.61
C PRO A 429 24.51 6.37 -47.12
N TYR A 430 24.18 5.36 -46.33
CA TYR A 430 23.91 5.54 -44.87
C TYR A 430 25.17 5.43 -44.01
N ILE A 431 26.34 5.12 -44.54
CA ILE A 431 27.59 5.17 -43.77
C ILE A 431 27.74 6.53 -43.09
N ASP A 432 28.12 6.49 -41.82
CA ASP A 432 28.24 7.66 -40.94
C ASP A 432 26.94 8.43 -40.69
N VAL A 433 25.78 7.90 -41.09
CA VAL A 433 24.49 8.48 -40.70
C VAL A 433 24.22 8.13 -39.22
N CYS A 434 23.83 9.13 -38.43
CA CYS A 434 23.38 8.93 -37.07
C CYS A 434 22.07 8.14 -37.03
N VAL A 435 22.05 6.99 -36.34
CA VAL A 435 20.86 6.11 -36.25
C VAL A 435 20.35 5.93 -34.83
N GLY A 436 21.08 6.45 -33.85
CA GLY A 436 20.70 6.41 -32.45
C GLY A 436 21.42 7.47 -31.65
N VAL A 437 20.80 7.88 -30.57
CA VAL A 437 21.36 8.86 -29.64
C VAL A 437 21.21 8.38 -28.22
N ASN A 438 22.21 8.68 -27.40
CA ASN A 438 22.18 8.45 -25.95
C ASN A 438 22.54 9.74 -25.23
N ALA A 439 21.90 9.96 -24.09
CA ALA A 439 22.27 11.00 -23.14
C ALA A 439 22.25 10.43 -21.73
N PHE A 440 23.10 10.99 -20.86
CA PHE A 440 23.25 10.55 -19.50
C PHE A 440 22.83 11.66 -18.54
N PHE A 441 22.03 11.29 -17.55
CA PHE A 441 21.41 12.18 -16.58
C PHE A 441 21.60 11.63 -15.16
N PRO A 442 21.39 12.42 -14.12
CA PRO A 442 21.31 11.89 -12.76
C PRO A 442 20.30 10.74 -12.66
N ILE A 443 20.67 9.62 -12.03
CA ILE A 443 19.82 8.41 -11.98
C ILE A 443 18.43 8.70 -11.41
N THR A 444 18.34 9.64 -10.47
CA THR A 444 17.09 10.02 -9.80
C THR A 444 16.05 10.69 -10.72
N MET A 445 16.43 11.09 -11.94
CA MET A 445 15.47 11.60 -12.92
C MET A 445 14.58 10.52 -13.54
N GLY A 446 14.94 9.25 -13.40
CA GLY A 446 14.18 8.13 -13.97
C GLY A 446 14.00 6.96 -13.03
N TYR A 447 14.88 6.81 -12.03
CA TYR A 447 14.91 5.66 -11.16
C TYR A 447 15.02 6.03 -9.68
N TRP A 448 14.50 5.15 -8.85
CA TRP A 448 14.76 5.10 -7.42
C TRP A 448 15.27 3.71 -7.04
N GLN A 449 16.10 3.63 -6.02
CA GLN A 449 16.62 2.36 -5.53
C GLN A 449 15.78 1.88 -4.35
N ASP A 450 15.27 0.67 -4.44
CA ASP A 450 14.60 0.00 -3.34
C ASP A 450 15.63 -0.64 -2.39
N LYS A 451 15.55 -0.27 -1.12
CA LYS A 451 16.52 -0.70 -0.10
C LYS A 451 16.41 -2.19 0.25
N ILE A 452 15.23 -2.79 0.04
CA ILE A 452 14.99 -4.20 0.36
C ILE A 452 15.57 -5.10 -0.72
N THR A 453 15.26 -4.81 -1.97
CA THR A 453 15.72 -5.61 -3.12
C THR A 453 17.09 -5.19 -3.66
N GLY A 454 17.58 -4.01 -3.27
CA GLY A 454 18.78 -3.40 -3.84
C GLY A 454 18.65 -2.96 -5.30
N LYS A 455 17.48 -3.15 -5.92
CA LYS A 455 17.23 -2.93 -7.35
C LYS A 455 16.74 -1.52 -7.64
N HIS A 456 17.02 -1.06 -8.84
CA HIS A 456 16.47 0.19 -9.36
C HIS A 456 15.11 -0.05 -10.04
N TYR A 457 14.16 0.83 -9.73
CA TYR A 457 12.80 0.83 -10.27
C TYR A 457 12.49 2.17 -10.91
N LEU A 458 11.74 2.13 -12.00
CA LEU A 458 11.32 3.32 -12.72
C LEU A 458 10.42 4.20 -11.85
N THR A 459 10.70 5.51 -11.78
CA THR A 459 9.84 6.45 -11.05
C THR A 459 8.46 6.61 -11.69
N ASN A 460 7.44 6.88 -10.90
CA ASN A 460 6.09 7.13 -11.40
C ASN A 460 6.06 8.40 -12.25
N GLU A 461 6.85 9.40 -11.87
CA GLU A 461 6.96 10.69 -12.54
C GLU A 461 7.50 10.54 -13.96
N VAL A 462 8.59 9.79 -14.15
CA VAL A 462 9.14 9.58 -15.51
C VAL A 462 8.19 8.76 -16.37
N ARG A 463 7.52 7.76 -15.78
CA ARG A 463 6.52 6.97 -16.50
C ARG A 463 5.34 7.84 -16.97
N SER A 464 4.81 8.66 -16.07
CA SER A 464 3.70 9.58 -16.36
C SER A 464 4.11 10.65 -17.36
N PHE A 465 5.33 11.18 -17.24
CA PHE A 465 5.88 12.17 -18.17
C PHE A 465 5.92 11.62 -19.60
N PHE A 466 6.57 10.46 -19.82
CA PHE A 466 6.67 9.88 -21.18
C PHE A 466 5.30 9.55 -21.75
N ALA A 467 4.36 9.05 -20.95
CA ALA A 467 2.99 8.81 -21.40
C ALA A 467 2.30 10.13 -21.80
N GLY A 468 2.45 11.19 -21.00
CA GLY A 468 1.88 12.52 -21.25
C GLY A 468 2.39 13.22 -22.51
N VAL A 469 3.63 12.93 -22.93
CA VAL A 469 4.21 13.47 -24.16
C VAL A 469 4.08 12.53 -25.37
N GLY A 470 3.22 11.50 -25.27
CA GLY A 470 2.87 10.60 -26.37
C GLY A 470 3.79 9.39 -26.55
N TYR A 471 4.54 9.02 -25.49
CA TYR A 471 5.34 7.79 -25.47
C TYR A 471 4.86 6.86 -24.34
N PRO A 472 3.74 6.15 -24.53
CA PRO A 472 3.26 5.20 -23.55
C PRO A 472 4.31 4.12 -23.25
N TYR A 473 4.25 3.62 -22.00
CA TYR A 473 5.11 2.54 -21.56
C TYR A 473 4.84 1.27 -22.38
N LEU A 474 5.86 0.75 -23.03
CA LEU A 474 5.77 -0.44 -23.88
C LEU A 474 6.07 -1.73 -23.09
N GLY A 475 6.99 -1.68 -22.16
CA GLY A 475 7.39 -2.84 -21.36
C GLY A 475 8.83 -2.80 -20.86
N LYS A 476 9.18 -3.82 -20.08
CA LYS A 476 10.55 -4.07 -19.62
C LYS A 476 11.25 -5.01 -20.59
N LEU A 477 12.44 -4.64 -21.03
CA LEU A 477 13.26 -5.45 -21.91
C LEU A 477 13.90 -6.62 -21.14
N LYS A 478 14.37 -7.65 -21.85
CA LYS A 478 15.05 -8.82 -21.25
C LYS A 478 16.29 -8.47 -20.43
N ASN A 479 16.98 -7.39 -20.79
CA ASN A 479 18.15 -6.88 -20.07
C ASN A 479 17.80 -6.01 -18.86
N GLY A 480 16.53 -5.83 -18.56
CA GLY A 480 16.05 -5.05 -17.43
C GLY A 480 15.69 -3.59 -17.75
N ASP A 481 16.03 -3.08 -18.93
CA ASP A 481 15.71 -1.71 -19.33
C ASP A 481 14.22 -1.50 -19.55
N TYR A 482 13.77 -0.24 -19.53
CA TYR A 482 12.38 0.13 -19.75
C TYR A 482 12.21 0.85 -21.09
N ALA A 483 11.20 0.44 -21.86
CA ALA A 483 10.94 1.01 -23.18
C ALA A 483 9.62 1.79 -23.21
N PHE A 484 9.66 2.91 -23.94
CA PHE A 484 8.53 3.80 -24.24
C PHE A 484 8.45 4.00 -25.75
N TYR A 485 7.28 3.89 -26.34
CA TYR A 485 7.13 3.88 -27.78
C TYR A 485 6.04 4.82 -28.29
N ASN A 486 6.40 5.65 -29.26
CA ASN A 486 5.45 6.44 -30.03
C ASN A 486 5.24 5.79 -31.40
N LYS A 487 4.04 5.27 -31.64
CA LYS A 487 3.67 4.54 -32.84
C LYS A 487 3.63 5.45 -34.11
N GLU A 488 3.25 6.70 -33.93
CA GLU A 488 3.14 7.66 -35.07
C GLU A 488 4.53 8.10 -35.54
N ARG A 489 5.43 8.33 -34.59
CA ARG A 489 6.82 8.73 -34.85
C ARG A 489 7.74 7.54 -35.14
N LEU A 490 7.26 6.31 -34.91
CA LEU A 490 8.05 5.07 -35.00
C LEU A 490 9.34 5.17 -34.17
N GLN A 491 9.25 5.81 -32.99
CA GLN A 491 10.39 6.15 -32.15
C GLN A 491 10.27 5.48 -30.79
N VAL A 492 11.34 4.87 -30.34
CA VAL A 492 11.47 4.24 -29.02
C VAL A 492 12.45 5.04 -28.17
N TYR A 493 12.06 5.29 -26.92
CA TYR A 493 12.98 5.67 -25.87
C TYR A 493 13.24 4.45 -24.97
N VAL A 494 14.50 4.18 -24.69
CA VAL A 494 14.93 3.15 -23.74
C VAL A 494 15.64 3.82 -22.59
N LEU A 495 15.18 3.55 -21.37
CA LEU A 495 15.75 4.04 -20.14
C LEU A 495 16.47 2.90 -19.44
N ARG A 496 17.71 3.14 -19.05
CA ARG A 496 18.58 2.21 -18.32
C ARG A 496 19.14 2.87 -17.08
N ALA A 497 19.04 2.20 -15.94
CA ALA A 497 19.84 2.53 -14.78
C ALA A 497 21.24 1.92 -14.97
N VAL A 498 22.25 2.74 -14.97
CA VAL A 498 23.66 2.31 -14.94
C VAL A 498 24.16 2.54 -13.53
N ASP A 499 24.43 1.44 -12.83
CA ASP A 499 24.97 1.44 -11.47
C ASP A 499 26.04 0.36 -11.40
N ASP A 500 27.29 0.76 -11.29
CA ASP A 500 28.44 -0.12 -11.11
C ASP A 500 29.10 0.06 -9.73
N GLY A 501 28.38 0.70 -8.80
CA GLY A 501 28.85 1.01 -7.46
C GLY A 501 29.64 2.32 -7.36
N ALA A 502 30.29 2.76 -8.43
CA ALA A 502 31.02 4.02 -8.50
C ALA A 502 30.23 5.10 -9.25
N THR A 503 29.48 4.70 -10.27
CA THR A 503 28.69 5.60 -11.13
C THR A 503 27.24 5.21 -11.10
N GLN A 504 26.38 6.18 -10.77
CA GLN A 504 24.92 6.01 -10.76
C GLN A 504 24.26 7.01 -11.71
N VAL A 505 24.00 6.59 -12.93
CA VAL A 505 23.41 7.46 -13.96
C VAL A 505 22.22 6.81 -14.66
N LEU A 506 21.30 7.66 -15.11
CA LEU A 506 20.25 7.32 -16.03
C LEU A 506 20.76 7.48 -17.47
N GLN A 507 20.89 6.39 -18.19
CA GLN A 507 21.09 6.41 -19.63
C GLN A 507 19.71 6.47 -20.32
N VAL A 508 19.50 7.48 -21.15
CA VAL A 508 18.35 7.58 -22.04
C VAL A 508 18.84 7.36 -23.46
N GLN A 509 18.32 6.35 -24.14
CA GLN A 509 18.59 6.06 -25.54
C GLN A 509 17.34 6.34 -26.38
N SER A 510 17.51 6.90 -27.58
CA SER A 510 16.43 6.97 -28.58
C SER A 510 16.87 6.37 -29.89
N ILE A 511 15.98 5.59 -30.50
CA ILE A 511 16.14 4.96 -31.80
C ILE A 511 14.80 4.98 -32.59
N TYR A 512 14.86 4.86 -33.91
CA TYR A 512 13.68 4.53 -34.71
C TYR A 512 13.49 3.03 -34.82
N ALA A 513 12.26 2.55 -34.60
CA ALA A 513 11.91 1.14 -34.72
C ALA A 513 10.43 0.95 -35.09
N LYS A 514 10.14 -0.06 -35.93
CA LYS A 514 8.76 -0.55 -36.16
C LYS A 514 8.48 -1.66 -35.17
N VAL A 515 7.53 -1.46 -34.26
CA VAL A 515 7.09 -2.47 -33.30
C VAL A 515 5.88 -3.20 -33.89
N LYS A 516 6.03 -4.51 -34.19
CA LYS A 516 5.03 -5.30 -34.94
C LYS A 516 3.78 -5.67 -34.14
N SER A 517 3.87 -5.83 -32.82
CA SER A 517 2.72 -6.02 -31.91
C SER A 517 3.11 -5.83 -30.45
N ALA A 518 2.14 -5.44 -29.61
CA ALA A 518 2.35 -5.27 -28.17
C ALA A 518 2.53 -6.61 -27.40
N ASN A 519 2.19 -7.74 -28.04
CA ASN A 519 2.17 -9.07 -27.40
C ASN A 519 3.36 -9.98 -27.73
N ALA A 520 4.23 -9.61 -28.67
CA ALA A 520 5.46 -10.36 -28.90
C ALA A 520 6.54 -9.87 -27.96
N SER A 521 7.42 -10.77 -27.46
CA SER A 521 8.53 -10.35 -26.61
C SER A 521 9.31 -9.23 -27.27
N LEU A 522 9.46 -8.10 -26.62
CA LEU A 522 10.07 -6.88 -27.18
C LEU A 522 11.45 -7.14 -27.82
N ALA A 523 12.19 -8.13 -27.27
CA ALA A 523 13.48 -8.55 -27.78
C ALA A 523 13.45 -9.20 -29.19
N SER A 524 12.29 -9.77 -29.61
CA SER A 524 12.12 -10.33 -30.95
C SER A 524 11.55 -9.34 -31.94
N GLN A 525 11.04 -8.20 -31.46
CA GLN A 525 10.41 -7.16 -32.29
C GLN A 525 11.34 -5.99 -32.59
N LEU A 526 12.21 -5.67 -31.68
CA LEU A 526 13.37 -4.85 -31.94
C LEU A 526 14.37 -5.79 -32.61
N ASP A 527 14.38 -5.84 -33.94
CA ASP A 527 15.39 -6.59 -34.71
C ASP A 527 16.76 -5.90 -34.55
N TYR A 528 17.16 -5.86 -33.28
CA TYR A 528 18.35 -5.19 -32.78
C TYR A 528 19.37 -6.24 -32.38
N ARG A 529 19.73 -7.10 -33.35
CA ARG A 529 20.82 -8.08 -33.27
C ARG A 529 22.19 -7.44 -33.51
N ALA A 530 22.48 -6.32 -32.91
CA ALA A 530 23.85 -5.95 -32.72
C ALA A 530 24.31 -6.53 -31.37
N SER A 531 25.22 -7.47 -31.44
CA SER A 531 25.86 -8.22 -30.36
C SER A 531 25.72 -7.64 -28.94
N VAL A 532 24.80 -8.18 -28.15
CA VAL A 532 24.61 -7.82 -26.73
C VAL A 532 25.92 -7.95 -25.92
N LYS A 533 26.84 -8.82 -26.37
CA LYS A 533 28.11 -9.03 -25.72
C LYS A 533 29.09 -7.86 -25.98
N GLN A 534 29.22 -7.41 -27.21
CA GLN A 534 30.07 -6.27 -27.58
C GLN A 534 29.57 -4.99 -26.91
N ARG A 535 28.26 -4.77 -26.86
CA ARG A 535 27.66 -3.58 -26.23
C ARG A 535 27.74 -3.55 -24.70
N ARG A 536 27.75 -4.72 -24.03
CA ARG A 536 28.04 -4.74 -22.58
C ARG A 536 29.44 -4.28 -22.27
N GLU A 537 30.41 -4.62 -23.13
CA GLU A 537 31.79 -4.15 -22.98
C GLU A 537 31.91 -2.66 -23.35
N ASP A 538 31.25 -2.23 -24.41
CA ASP A 538 31.25 -0.81 -24.84
C ASP A 538 30.54 0.08 -23.81
N LEU A 539 29.42 -0.40 -23.20
CA LEU A 539 28.73 0.31 -22.13
C LEU A 539 29.54 0.33 -20.82
N ARG A 540 30.30 -0.73 -20.50
CA ARG A 540 31.23 -0.69 -19.36
C ARG A 540 32.35 0.33 -19.57
N ARG A 541 32.83 0.48 -20.81
CA ARG A 541 33.81 1.53 -21.15
C ARG A 541 33.18 2.91 -21.05
N LEU A 542 31.93 3.08 -21.54
CA LEU A 542 31.16 4.32 -21.39
C LEU A 542 30.87 4.65 -19.94
N SER A 543 30.45 3.68 -19.11
CA SER A 543 30.23 3.88 -17.68
C SER A 543 31.51 4.29 -16.97
N LYS A 544 32.65 3.68 -17.33
CA LYS A 544 33.95 4.04 -16.76
C LYS A 544 34.34 5.45 -17.15
N LEU A 545 34.06 5.86 -18.39
CA LEU A 545 34.33 7.20 -18.86
C LEU A 545 33.45 8.23 -18.16
N VAL A 546 32.17 7.92 -17.93
CA VAL A 546 31.23 8.76 -17.16
C VAL A 546 31.71 8.86 -15.72
N ALA A 547 32.21 7.76 -15.11
CA ALA A 547 32.81 7.77 -13.79
C ALA A 547 34.03 8.70 -13.70
N ASP A 548 34.93 8.57 -14.64
CA ASP A 548 36.14 9.42 -14.70
C ASP A 548 35.79 10.92 -14.86
N VAL A 549 34.69 11.23 -15.56
CA VAL A 549 34.17 12.59 -15.73
C VAL A 549 33.54 13.15 -14.45
N TYR A 550 32.88 12.30 -13.64
CA TYR A 550 32.22 12.73 -12.41
C TYR A 550 33.15 12.86 -11.21
N TYR A 551 34.22 12.07 -11.16
CA TYR A 551 35.13 11.99 -10.00
C TYR A 551 36.45 12.79 -10.17
N ASP A 552 36.77 13.28 -11.37
CA ASP A 552 37.95 14.11 -11.61
C ASP A 552 37.70 15.61 -11.32
N LYS A 553 36.64 15.92 -10.60
CA LYS A 553 36.26 17.31 -10.23
C LYS A 553 36.45 17.64 -8.75
N ASP A 554 37.25 16.87 -8.00
CA ASP A 554 37.70 17.23 -6.65
C ASP A 554 39.13 17.80 -6.63
#